data_f3818e398797d1092321c5f11b3e0a57
#
_entry.id   f3818e398797d1092321c5f11b3e0a57
#
_cell.length_a   1.000
_cell.length_b   1.000
_cell.length_c   1.000
_cell.angle_alpha   90.00
_cell.angle_beta   90.00
_cell.angle_gamma   90.00
#
_symmetry.space_group_name_H-M   'P 1'
#
loop_
_entity.id
_entity.type
_entity.pdbx_description
1 polymer ?
#
loop_
_entity_poly.entity_id
_entity_poly.type
_entity_poly.pdbx_seq_one_letter_code
_entity_poly.pdbx_strand_id
1 'polypeptide(L)'
;MSVVFGKPDVPQYWLLDANILFSEWTRWLAVTLAKRHQATLYWTPYIENECYRNLVRLGRLHPDDAAAERTALPKRMNAVVLPQAHEPYLADVRSVDEKDRHVAASALALRHQVQAPVAVLTWNLRDFPRKPLLKLGLVRFSPDELCFESLKKQGDALSCLVQTAAEMNAALSTYNPVYPTVYQAKAAPLPVNIDDWLAFLSRNKMHRTAKALSQANCSGSSPL
;
A
#
# COMPACT_ATOMS: atom_id res chain seq x y z
N MET A 1 -25.76 -14.22 -21.47
CA MET A 1 -25.60 -12.84 -20.97
C MET A 1 -24.13 -12.60 -20.67
N SER A 2 -23.44 -11.84 -21.50
CA SER A 2 -22.05 -11.46 -21.29
C SER A 2 -22.01 -10.38 -20.21
N VAL A 3 -21.56 -10.72 -19.01
CA VAL A 3 -21.31 -9.74 -17.97
C VAL A 3 -20.10 -8.90 -18.43
N VAL A 4 -20.35 -7.69 -18.88
CA VAL A 4 -19.30 -6.69 -19.12
C VAL A 4 -18.76 -6.34 -17.73
N PHE A 5 -17.63 -6.95 -17.35
CA PHE A 5 -16.88 -6.55 -16.18
C PHE A 5 -16.29 -5.15 -16.43
N GLY A 6 -17.05 -4.13 -16.06
CA GLY A 6 -16.49 -2.81 -15.80
C GLY A 6 -15.33 -2.97 -14.83
N LYS A 7 -14.36 -2.02 -14.83
CA LYS A 7 -13.31 -2.03 -13.79
C LYS A 7 -13.99 -2.11 -12.43
N PRO A 8 -13.66 -3.09 -11.57
CA PRO A 8 -14.29 -3.19 -10.26
C PRO A 8 -13.98 -1.90 -9.49
N ASP A 9 -15.01 -1.36 -8.84
CA ASP A 9 -14.81 -0.27 -7.88
C ASP A 9 -13.78 -0.71 -6.85
N VAL A 10 -12.99 0.25 -6.36
CA VAL A 10 -11.97 -0.04 -5.36
C VAL A 10 -12.69 -0.46 -4.07
N PRO A 11 -12.45 -1.67 -3.56
CA PRO A 11 -13.09 -2.15 -2.33
C PRO A 11 -12.75 -1.30 -1.12
N GLN A 12 -13.57 -1.37 -0.07
CA GLN A 12 -13.32 -0.67 1.20
C GLN A 12 -12.44 -1.45 2.19
N TYR A 13 -12.05 -2.69 1.87
CA TYR A 13 -11.23 -3.54 2.72
C TYR A 13 -9.93 -3.88 2.00
N TRP A 14 -8.79 -3.43 2.53
CA TRP A 14 -7.49 -3.57 1.88
C TRP A 14 -6.54 -4.38 2.73
N LEU A 15 -6.15 -5.55 2.27
CA LEU A 15 -5.08 -6.32 2.86
C LEU A 15 -3.74 -5.87 2.27
N LEU A 16 -2.83 -5.45 3.13
CA LEU A 16 -1.50 -4.99 2.77
C LEU A 16 -0.52 -6.17 2.75
N ASP A 17 0.24 -6.29 1.67
CA ASP A 17 1.38 -7.18 1.58
C ASP A 17 2.59 -6.61 2.34
N ALA A 18 3.54 -7.46 2.74
CA ALA A 18 4.76 -7.09 3.46
C ALA A 18 5.57 -6.01 2.71
N ASN A 19 5.58 -6.04 1.38
CA ASN A 19 6.29 -5.05 0.57
C ASN A 19 5.69 -3.63 0.65
N ILE A 20 4.42 -3.49 1.03
CA ILE A 20 3.78 -2.19 1.29
C ILE A 20 4.22 -1.66 2.65
N LEU A 21 4.29 -2.53 3.65
CA LEU A 21 4.73 -2.16 5.00
C LEU A 21 6.22 -1.84 5.07
N PHE A 22 7.00 -2.31 4.10
CA PHE A 22 8.46 -2.19 4.08
C PHE A 22 8.96 -0.75 3.85
N SER A 23 8.24 0.07 3.10
CA SER A 23 8.63 1.43 2.72
C SER A 23 7.76 2.46 3.42
N GLU A 24 8.38 3.46 4.08
CA GLU A 24 7.65 4.57 4.70
C GLU A 24 6.74 5.28 3.68
N TRP A 25 7.26 5.58 2.49
CA TRP A 25 6.46 6.21 1.45
C TRP A 25 5.21 5.40 1.10
N THR A 26 5.34 4.08 0.89
CA THR A 26 4.19 3.24 0.51
C THR A 26 3.20 3.05 1.64
N ARG A 27 3.66 3.02 2.90
CA ARG A 27 2.77 3.03 4.08
C ARG A 27 1.88 4.26 4.09
N TRP A 28 2.48 5.44 4.00
CA TRP A 28 1.74 6.70 4.07
C TRP A 28 0.89 6.95 2.84
N LEU A 29 1.34 6.53 1.66
CA LEU A 29 0.52 6.53 0.46
C LEU A 29 -0.71 5.63 0.63
N ALA A 30 -0.56 4.42 1.18
CA ALA A 30 -1.68 3.54 1.48
C ALA A 30 -2.67 4.17 2.47
N VAL A 31 -2.18 4.84 3.52
CA VAL A 31 -3.01 5.57 4.50
C VAL A 31 -3.80 6.69 3.83
N THR A 32 -3.13 7.54 3.04
CA THR A 32 -3.79 8.67 2.34
C THR A 32 -4.83 8.17 1.36
N LEU A 33 -4.51 7.16 0.57
CA LEU A 33 -5.44 6.57 -0.38
C LEU A 33 -6.61 5.88 0.33
N ALA A 34 -6.36 5.17 1.45
CA ALA A 34 -7.42 4.54 2.23
C ALA A 34 -8.41 5.58 2.77
N LYS A 35 -7.94 6.71 3.30
CA LYS A 35 -8.80 7.82 3.73
C LYS A 35 -9.67 8.33 2.58
N ARG A 36 -9.10 8.54 1.39
CA ARG A 36 -9.83 9.02 0.20
C ARG A 36 -10.86 8.02 -0.32
N HIS A 37 -10.61 6.72 -0.17
CA HIS A 37 -11.53 5.66 -0.59
C HIS A 37 -12.45 5.18 0.55
N GLN A 38 -12.36 5.76 1.74
CA GLN A 38 -13.07 5.31 2.95
C GLN A 38 -12.80 3.82 3.22
N ALA A 39 -11.56 3.39 2.98
CA ALA A 39 -11.13 2.01 3.14
C ALA A 39 -10.43 1.78 4.47
N THR A 40 -10.53 0.55 4.99
CA THR A 40 -9.82 0.09 6.17
C THR A 40 -8.63 -0.75 5.75
N LEU A 41 -7.48 -0.50 6.37
CA LEU A 41 -6.24 -1.23 6.13
C LEU A 41 -6.12 -2.43 7.06
N TYR A 42 -5.67 -3.55 6.50
CA TYR A 42 -5.49 -4.80 7.23
C TYR A 42 -4.15 -5.46 6.90
N TRP A 43 -3.60 -6.17 7.86
CA TRP A 43 -2.54 -7.17 7.65
C TRP A 43 -2.61 -8.25 8.72
N THR A 44 -1.78 -9.28 8.65
CA THR A 44 -1.67 -10.34 9.66
C THR A 44 -0.31 -10.28 10.34
N PRO A 45 -0.15 -10.89 11.53
CA PRO A 45 1.16 -11.02 12.18
C PRO A 45 2.20 -11.72 11.30
N TYR A 46 1.77 -12.61 10.39
CA TYR A 46 2.68 -13.29 9.47
C TYR A 46 3.28 -12.30 8.45
N ILE A 47 2.43 -11.49 7.82
CA ILE A 47 2.84 -10.42 6.89
C ILE A 47 3.76 -9.41 7.59
N GLU A 48 3.40 -9.04 8.81
CA GLU A 48 4.18 -8.14 9.64
C GLU A 48 5.56 -8.72 9.97
N ASN A 49 5.61 -10.00 10.39
CA ASN A 49 6.86 -10.70 10.66
C ASN A 49 7.79 -10.75 9.44
N GLU A 50 7.22 -10.99 8.25
CA GLU A 50 7.99 -10.96 7.00
C GLU A 50 8.60 -9.58 6.75
N CYS A 51 7.82 -8.50 6.91
CA CYS A 51 8.29 -7.13 6.76
C CYS A 51 9.45 -6.83 7.72
N TYR A 52 9.26 -7.05 9.01
CA TYR A 52 10.27 -6.69 10.03
C TYR A 52 11.53 -7.55 9.94
N ARG A 53 11.40 -8.85 9.67
CA ARG A 53 12.55 -9.72 9.40
C ARG A 53 13.40 -9.18 8.26
N ASN A 54 12.77 -8.71 7.18
CA ASN A 54 13.49 -8.15 6.04
C ASN A 54 14.12 -6.78 6.37
N LEU A 55 13.45 -5.92 7.14
CA LEU A 55 14.01 -4.64 7.58
C LEU A 55 15.25 -4.84 8.44
N VAL A 56 15.19 -5.77 9.40
CA VAL A 56 16.34 -6.11 10.27
C VAL A 56 17.49 -6.71 9.46
N ARG A 57 17.17 -7.68 8.58
CA ARG A 57 18.19 -8.33 7.72
C ARG A 57 18.95 -7.35 6.83
N LEU A 58 18.29 -6.27 6.40
CA LEU A 58 18.88 -5.24 5.55
C LEU A 58 19.49 -4.08 6.34
N GLY A 59 19.59 -4.20 7.68
CA GLY A 59 20.12 -3.16 8.56
C GLY A 59 19.32 -1.85 8.55
N ARG A 60 18.03 -1.92 8.17
CA ARG A 60 17.14 -0.77 8.15
C ARG A 60 16.38 -0.56 9.45
N LEU A 61 16.36 -1.55 10.31
CA LEU A 61 15.74 -1.50 11.63
C LEU A 61 16.59 -2.34 12.59
N HIS A 62 16.83 -1.81 13.80
CA HIS A 62 17.47 -2.59 14.84
C HIS A 62 16.50 -3.64 15.40
N PRO A 63 16.95 -4.86 15.76
CA PRO A 63 16.05 -5.90 16.29
C PRO A 63 15.25 -5.44 17.52
N ASP A 64 15.85 -4.68 18.43
CA ASP A 64 15.18 -4.20 19.64
C ASP A 64 14.08 -3.18 19.34
N ASP A 65 14.23 -2.42 18.24
CA ASP A 65 13.24 -1.44 17.81
C ASP A 65 12.03 -2.09 17.12
N ALA A 66 12.22 -3.30 16.58
CA ALA A 66 11.17 -4.00 15.84
C ALA A 66 9.93 -4.30 16.69
N ALA A 67 10.10 -4.62 17.96
CA ALA A 67 8.98 -4.91 18.87
C ALA A 67 8.15 -3.65 19.15
N ALA A 68 8.81 -2.54 19.43
CA ALA A 68 8.14 -1.25 19.64
C ALA A 68 7.42 -0.76 18.39
N GLU A 69 8.07 -0.90 17.22
CA GLU A 69 7.48 -0.52 15.94
C GLU A 69 6.23 -1.33 15.62
N ARG A 70 6.24 -2.65 15.82
CA ARG A 70 5.06 -3.52 15.66
C ARG A 70 3.88 -3.08 16.50
N THR A 71 4.13 -2.65 17.73
CA THR A 71 3.08 -2.17 18.64
C THR A 71 2.52 -0.81 18.17
N ALA A 72 3.35 0.05 17.64
CA ALA A 72 3.00 1.42 17.26
C ALA A 72 2.37 1.53 15.86
N LEU A 73 2.83 0.71 14.89
CA LEU A 73 2.46 0.84 13.50
C LEU A 73 0.97 0.73 13.21
N PRO A 74 0.21 -0.26 13.77
CA PRO A 74 -1.21 -0.37 13.52
C PRO A 74 -1.98 0.88 13.93
N LYS A 75 -1.65 1.44 15.10
CA LYS A 75 -2.28 2.67 15.60
C LYS A 75 -1.95 3.87 14.71
N ARG A 76 -0.69 4.02 14.29
CA ARG A 76 -0.25 5.13 13.41
C ARG A 76 -0.93 5.07 12.03
N MET A 77 -1.06 3.88 11.46
CA MET A 77 -1.72 3.68 10.17
C MET A 77 -3.24 3.61 10.24
N ASN A 78 -3.83 3.67 11.44
CA ASN A 78 -5.25 3.41 11.66
C ASN A 78 -5.70 2.10 10.99
N ALA A 79 -4.97 1.03 11.25
CA ALA A 79 -5.14 -0.25 10.61
C ALA A 79 -5.50 -1.34 11.62
N VAL A 80 -6.03 -2.44 11.11
CA VAL A 80 -6.44 -3.61 11.90
C VAL A 80 -5.48 -4.77 11.65
N VAL A 81 -4.88 -5.29 12.70
CA VAL A 81 -4.12 -6.54 12.63
C VAL A 81 -5.08 -7.71 12.81
N LEU A 82 -5.24 -8.49 11.76
CA LEU A 82 -6.13 -9.66 11.75
C LEU A 82 -5.50 -10.84 12.51
N PRO A 83 -6.30 -11.70 13.13
CA PRO A 83 -5.82 -13.01 13.55
C PRO A 83 -5.20 -13.79 12.39
N GLN A 84 -4.20 -14.60 12.68
CA GLN A 84 -3.62 -15.49 11.67
C GLN A 84 -4.58 -16.67 11.42
N ALA A 85 -5.35 -16.58 10.36
CA ALA A 85 -6.39 -17.55 10.00
C ALA A 85 -6.38 -17.89 8.51
N HIS A 86 -5.18 -17.92 7.88
CA HIS A 86 -5.05 -18.13 6.45
C HIS A 86 -4.93 -19.61 6.04
N GLU A 87 -4.52 -20.51 6.93
CA GLU A 87 -4.27 -21.92 6.63
C GLU A 87 -5.45 -22.62 5.92
N PRO A 88 -6.72 -22.48 6.36
CA PRO A 88 -7.85 -23.13 5.70
C PRO A 88 -8.05 -22.72 4.24
N TYR A 89 -7.56 -21.55 3.85
CA TYR A 89 -7.75 -20.96 2.52
C TYR A 89 -6.57 -21.14 1.57
N LEU A 90 -5.46 -21.73 2.02
CA LEU A 90 -4.27 -21.93 1.18
C LEU A 90 -4.56 -22.78 -0.08
N ALA A 91 -5.47 -23.75 0.04
CA ALA A 91 -5.86 -24.61 -1.08
C ALA A 91 -6.62 -23.84 -2.18
N ASP A 92 -7.38 -22.80 -1.82
CA ASP A 92 -8.21 -22.03 -2.74
C ASP A 92 -7.37 -21.03 -3.56
N VAL A 93 -6.19 -20.64 -3.07
CA VAL A 93 -5.32 -19.65 -3.69
C VAL A 93 -4.08 -20.24 -4.36
N ARG A 94 -4.13 -21.52 -4.78
CA ARG A 94 -3.00 -22.22 -5.43
C ARG A 94 -2.50 -21.56 -6.70
N SER A 95 -3.28 -20.70 -7.33
CA SER A 95 -2.90 -19.91 -8.49
C SER A 95 -1.93 -18.76 -8.18
N VAL A 96 -1.80 -18.41 -6.91
CA VAL A 96 -0.84 -17.40 -6.41
C VAL A 96 0.52 -18.08 -6.18
N ASP A 97 1.62 -17.36 -6.40
CA ASP A 97 2.96 -17.87 -6.13
C ASP A 97 3.06 -18.39 -4.68
N GLU A 98 3.75 -19.51 -4.49
CA GLU A 98 3.75 -20.22 -3.21
C GLU A 98 4.16 -19.36 -2.03
N LYS A 99 5.18 -18.51 -2.21
CA LYS A 99 5.68 -17.62 -1.16
C LYS A 99 4.67 -16.54 -0.75
N ASP A 100 3.74 -16.18 -1.66
CA ASP A 100 2.77 -15.11 -1.47
C ASP A 100 1.34 -15.62 -1.18
N ARG A 101 1.14 -16.97 -1.15
CA ARG A 101 -0.18 -17.58 -0.88
C ARG A 101 -0.76 -17.18 0.46
N HIS A 102 0.07 -17.01 1.47
CA HIS A 102 -0.38 -16.57 2.79
C HIS A 102 -1.07 -15.19 2.74
N VAL A 103 -0.63 -14.29 1.87
CA VAL A 103 -1.26 -12.96 1.67
C VAL A 103 -2.63 -13.13 1.03
N ALA A 104 -2.74 -13.87 -0.07
CA ALA A 104 -4.01 -14.11 -0.75
C ALA A 104 -5.00 -14.88 0.10
N ALA A 105 -4.54 -15.89 0.86
CA ALA A 105 -5.36 -16.66 1.78
C ALA A 105 -5.88 -15.80 2.95
N SER A 106 -5.05 -14.90 3.49
CA SER A 106 -5.48 -13.92 4.49
C SER A 106 -6.53 -12.95 3.94
N ALA A 107 -6.38 -12.51 2.69
CA ALA A 107 -7.38 -11.69 2.02
C ALA A 107 -8.71 -12.45 1.84
N LEU A 108 -8.65 -13.74 1.53
CA LEU A 108 -9.83 -14.58 1.38
C LEU A 108 -10.52 -14.81 2.72
N ALA A 109 -9.76 -15.04 3.81
CA ALA A 109 -10.29 -15.11 5.16
C ALA A 109 -11.01 -13.80 5.55
N LEU A 110 -10.39 -12.65 5.31
CA LEU A 110 -11.01 -11.34 5.52
C LEU A 110 -12.29 -11.18 4.69
N ARG A 111 -12.25 -11.55 3.42
CA ARG A 111 -13.43 -11.50 2.53
C ARG A 111 -14.60 -12.31 3.10
N HIS A 112 -14.35 -13.50 3.65
CA HIS A 112 -15.37 -14.31 4.31
C HIS A 112 -15.89 -13.66 5.59
N GLN A 113 -15.03 -12.97 6.34
CA GLN A 113 -15.43 -12.25 7.55
C GLN A 113 -16.32 -11.04 7.25
N VAL A 114 -15.94 -10.22 6.24
CA VAL A 114 -16.64 -8.96 5.92
C VAL A 114 -17.77 -9.13 4.91
N GLN A 115 -17.90 -10.29 4.27
CA GLN A 115 -18.88 -10.61 3.23
C GLN A 115 -18.90 -9.59 2.07
N ALA A 116 -17.75 -9.03 1.73
CA ALA A 116 -17.57 -8.02 0.71
C ALA A 116 -16.25 -8.23 -0.04
N PRO A 117 -16.07 -7.67 -1.24
CA PRO A 117 -14.80 -7.73 -1.97
C PRO A 117 -13.65 -7.14 -1.16
N VAL A 118 -12.47 -7.78 -1.27
CA VAL A 118 -11.23 -7.34 -0.60
C VAL A 118 -10.17 -7.04 -1.65
N ALA A 119 -9.45 -5.93 -1.47
CA ALA A 119 -8.29 -5.60 -2.27
C ALA A 119 -7.01 -6.11 -1.60
N VAL A 120 -6.13 -6.74 -2.36
CA VAL A 120 -4.74 -7.00 -1.99
C VAL A 120 -3.89 -5.87 -2.55
N LEU A 121 -3.25 -5.10 -1.68
CA LEU A 121 -2.33 -4.04 -2.08
C LEU A 121 -0.90 -4.58 -2.03
N THR A 122 -0.24 -4.64 -3.19
CA THR A 122 1.09 -5.22 -3.37
C THR A 122 1.84 -4.59 -4.53
N TRP A 123 3.18 -4.51 -4.46
CA TRP A 123 4.02 -4.21 -5.61
C TRP A 123 4.24 -5.43 -6.52
N ASN A 124 3.98 -6.63 -6.02
CA ASN A 124 4.29 -7.90 -6.69
C ASN A 124 3.11 -8.42 -7.52
N LEU A 125 2.59 -7.58 -8.44
CA LEU A 125 1.39 -7.93 -9.21
C LEU A 125 1.52 -9.22 -10.03
N ARG A 126 2.75 -9.60 -10.41
CA ARG A 126 2.99 -10.80 -11.22
C ARG A 126 2.58 -12.08 -10.49
N ASP A 127 2.82 -12.13 -9.19
CA ASP A 127 2.61 -13.32 -8.37
C ASP A 127 1.15 -13.46 -7.91
N PHE A 128 0.34 -12.42 -8.16
CA PHE A 128 -1.10 -12.37 -7.85
C PHE A 128 -1.94 -12.34 -9.15
N PRO A 129 -2.27 -13.47 -9.78
CA PRO A 129 -2.97 -13.51 -11.06
C PRO A 129 -4.40 -12.98 -10.94
N ARG A 130 -4.73 -11.96 -11.75
CA ARG A 130 -5.98 -11.19 -11.63
C ARG A 130 -7.24 -12.04 -11.79
N LYS A 131 -7.31 -12.88 -12.85
CA LYS A 131 -8.53 -13.65 -13.16
C LYS A 131 -8.92 -14.66 -12.06
N PRO A 132 -7.99 -15.48 -11.53
CA PRO A 132 -8.29 -16.36 -10.40
C PRO A 132 -8.75 -15.61 -9.15
N LEU A 133 -8.08 -14.52 -8.78
CA LEU A 133 -8.45 -13.73 -7.60
C LEU A 133 -9.85 -13.13 -7.72
N LEU A 134 -10.23 -12.61 -8.89
CA LEU A 134 -11.58 -12.06 -9.11
C LEU A 134 -12.68 -13.11 -8.88
N LYS A 135 -12.45 -14.38 -9.24
CA LYS A 135 -13.41 -15.46 -8.97
C LYS A 135 -13.62 -15.70 -7.46
N LEU A 136 -12.64 -15.36 -6.65
CA LEU A 136 -12.68 -15.46 -5.19
C LEU A 136 -13.21 -14.17 -4.53
N GLY A 137 -13.64 -13.17 -5.31
CA GLY A 137 -14.05 -11.87 -4.79
C GLY A 137 -12.87 -11.01 -4.29
N LEU A 138 -11.66 -11.32 -4.74
CA LEU A 138 -10.45 -10.57 -4.44
C LEU A 138 -10.03 -9.74 -5.66
N VAL A 139 -9.60 -8.52 -5.42
CA VAL A 139 -8.94 -7.68 -6.43
C VAL A 139 -7.53 -7.37 -5.99
N ARG A 140 -6.63 -7.05 -6.92
CA ARG A 140 -5.28 -6.63 -6.59
C ARG A 140 -4.97 -5.27 -7.19
N PHE A 141 -4.22 -4.48 -6.45
CA PHE A 141 -3.70 -3.19 -6.92
C PHE A 141 -2.24 -3.04 -6.52
N SER A 142 -1.45 -2.38 -7.37
CA SER A 142 -0.24 -1.73 -6.91
C SER A 142 -0.56 -0.35 -6.34
N PRO A 143 0.31 0.23 -5.49
CA PRO A 143 0.17 1.62 -5.08
C PRO A 143 0.05 2.58 -6.26
N ASP A 144 0.78 2.34 -7.35
CA ASP A 144 0.70 3.14 -8.59
C ASP A 144 -0.67 3.03 -9.28
N GLU A 145 -1.22 1.80 -9.40
CA GLU A 145 -2.55 1.60 -9.99
C GLU A 145 -3.62 2.29 -9.16
N LEU A 146 -3.56 2.16 -7.85
CA LEU A 146 -4.53 2.71 -6.92
C LEU A 146 -4.46 4.25 -6.88
N CYS A 147 -3.25 4.81 -6.83
CA CYS A 147 -3.03 6.25 -6.93
C CYS A 147 -3.58 6.81 -8.25
N PHE A 148 -3.26 6.17 -9.36
CA PHE A 148 -3.75 6.57 -10.68
C PHE A 148 -5.29 6.51 -10.81
N GLU A 149 -5.95 5.48 -10.27
CA GLU A 149 -7.41 5.43 -10.28
C GLU A 149 -8.03 6.53 -9.39
N SER A 150 -7.39 6.86 -8.27
CA SER A 150 -7.81 7.98 -7.43
C SER A 150 -7.71 9.32 -8.16
N LEU A 151 -6.65 9.51 -8.96
CA LEU A 151 -6.46 10.70 -9.77
C LEU A 151 -7.57 10.90 -10.79
N LYS A 152 -7.97 9.81 -11.47
CA LYS A 152 -9.03 9.85 -12.47
C LYS A 152 -10.39 10.24 -11.90
N LYS A 153 -10.68 9.84 -10.66
CA LYS A 153 -11.97 10.09 -10.01
C LYS A 153 -12.08 11.52 -9.44
N GLN A 154 -10.98 12.11 -8.99
CA GLN A 154 -10.99 13.34 -8.21
C GLN A 154 -10.25 14.52 -8.87
N GLY A 155 -9.60 14.33 -10.02
CA GLY A 155 -8.92 15.39 -10.78
C GLY A 155 -7.68 15.99 -10.12
N ASP A 156 -7.28 15.50 -8.94
CA ASP A 156 -6.26 16.12 -8.10
C ASP A 156 -5.17 15.12 -7.64
N ALA A 157 -4.26 14.85 -8.59
CA ALA A 157 -3.11 13.98 -8.38
C ALA A 157 -2.13 14.57 -7.37
N LEU A 158 -1.80 15.82 -7.60
CA LEU A 158 -0.73 16.49 -6.87
C LEU A 158 -1.10 16.64 -5.40
N SER A 159 -2.34 17.03 -5.09
CA SER A 159 -2.77 17.17 -3.70
C SER A 159 -2.71 15.84 -2.93
N CYS A 160 -3.03 14.71 -3.57
CA CYS A 160 -2.86 13.41 -2.93
C CYS A 160 -1.40 13.12 -2.56
N LEU A 161 -0.48 13.40 -3.47
CA LEU A 161 0.94 13.18 -3.25
C LEU A 161 1.51 14.15 -2.21
N VAL A 162 1.14 15.42 -2.28
CA VAL A 162 1.51 16.44 -1.29
C VAL A 162 0.96 16.10 0.09
N GLN A 163 -0.30 15.69 0.18
CA GLN A 163 -0.90 15.24 1.43
C GLN A 163 -0.17 14.01 2.00
N THR A 164 0.17 13.02 1.15
CA THR A 164 0.95 11.85 1.57
C THR A 164 2.30 12.27 2.15
N ALA A 165 2.99 13.19 1.49
CA ALA A 165 4.25 13.73 1.94
C ALA A 165 4.13 14.46 3.29
N ALA A 166 3.10 15.28 3.44
CA ALA A 166 2.83 15.99 4.68
C ALA A 166 2.51 15.03 5.86
N GLU A 167 1.68 14.01 5.62
CA GLU A 167 1.36 12.97 6.63
C GLU A 167 2.60 12.15 7.02
N MET A 168 3.44 11.80 6.04
CA MET A 168 4.70 11.12 6.31
C MET A 168 5.63 11.97 7.16
N ASN A 169 5.79 13.25 6.83
CA ASN A 169 6.63 14.16 7.61
C ASN A 169 6.11 14.37 9.03
N ALA A 170 4.79 14.55 9.19
CA ALA A 170 4.17 14.67 10.50
C ALA A 170 4.40 13.41 11.34
N ALA A 171 4.26 12.23 10.75
CA ALA A 171 4.51 10.97 11.42
C ALA A 171 5.99 10.80 11.81
N LEU A 172 6.91 11.16 10.94
CA LEU A 172 8.35 11.10 11.22
C LEU A 172 8.78 12.12 12.28
N SER A 173 8.16 13.31 12.33
CA SER A 173 8.47 14.33 13.34
C SER A 173 7.96 13.97 14.74
N THR A 174 6.90 13.17 14.84
CA THR A 174 6.38 12.65 16.12
C THR A 174 7.09 11.38 16.58
N TYR A 175 8.01 10.86 15.77
CA TYR A 175 8.84 9.73 16.12
C TYR A 175 9.75 10.11 17.29
N ASN A 176 9.60 9.40 18.40
CA ASN A 176 10.36 9.66 19.61
C ASN A 176 11.87 9.61 19.32
N PRO A 177 12.68 10.63 19.70
CA PRO A 177 14.11 10.68 19.48
C PRO A 177 14.92 9.54 20.12
N VAL A 178 14.29 8.62 20.85
CA VAL A 178 14.91 7.39 21.35
C VAL A 178 15.34 6.46 20.22
N TYR A 179 14.79 6.61 19.03
CA TYR A 179 15.22 5.85 17.86
C TYR A 179 16.07 6.74 16.94
N PRO A 180 17.38 6.79 17.16
CA PRO A 180 18.22 7.51 16.25
C PRO A 180 18.30 6.73 14.94
N THR A 181 17.32 6.93 13.94
CA THR A 181 17.89 7.68 12.89
C THR A 181 18.57 6.95 11.74
N VAL A 182 18.46 5.66 11.60
CA VAL A 182 18.73 5.06 10.28
C VAL A 182 17.69 5.56 9.26
N TYR A 183 16.50 5.92 9.72
CA TYR A 183 15.43 6.50 8.90
C TYR A 183 15.58 8.01 8.68
N GLN A 184 15.94 8.80 9.68
CA GLN A 184 16.05 10.26 9.53
C GLN A 184 17.24 10.69 8.67
N ALA A 185 18.37 9.96 8.73
CA ALA A 185 19.57 10.31 7.98
C ALA A 185 19.51 9.98 6.47
N LYS A 186 18.49 9.25 6.00
CA LYS A 186 18.35 8.81 4.60
C LYS A 186 17.02 9.18 3.94
N ALA A 187 16.15 9.92 4.60
CA ALA A 187 14.98 10.46 3.95
C ALA A 187 15.47 11.48 2.90
N ALA A 188 15.38 11.12 1.62
CA ALA A 188 15.59 12.08 0.56
C ALA A 188 14.62 13.25 0.78
N PRO A 189 15.03 14.49 0.52
CA PRO A 189 14.11 15.62 0.63
C PRO A 189 12.89 15.36 -0.23
N LEU A 190 11.72 15.71 0.32
CA LEU A 190 10.47 15.56 -0.41
C LEU A 190 10.46 16.49 -1.63
N PRO A 191 9.81 16.08 -2.72
CA PRO A 191 9.70 16.90 -3.92
C PRO A 191 9.04 18.25 -3.63
N VAL A 192 9.59 19.33 -4.17
CA VAL A 192 9.07 20.70 -4.01
C VAL A 192 8.43 21.27 -5.28
N ASN A 193 8.77 20.71 -6.43
CA ASN A 193 8.22 21.11 -7.73
C ASN A 193 7.80 19.87 -8.54
N ILE A 194 7.19 20.11 -9.71
CA ILE A 194 6.64 19.03 -10.55
C ILE A 194 7.73 18.08 -11.06
N ASP A 195 8.90 18.60 -11.43
CA ASP A 195 9.99 17.77 -11.97
C ASP A 195 10.58 16.87 -10.87
N ASP A 196 10.71 17.38 -9.67
CA ASP A 196 11.10 16.59 -8.50
C ASP A 196 10.09 15.48 -8.22
N TRP A 197 8.78 15.77 -8.33
CA TRP A 197 7.73 14.77 -8.20
C TRP A 197 7.81 13.69 -9.26
N LEU A 198 8.02 14.07 -10.53
CA LEU A 198 8.15 13.11 -11.62
C LEU A 198 9.36 12.19 -11.41
N ALA A 199 10.49 12.75 -11.01
CA ALA A 199 11.71 11.99 -10.69
C ALA A 199 11.50 11.08 -9.49
N PHE A 200 10.83 11.57 -8.43
CA PHE A 200 10.51 10.80 -7.24
C PHE A 200 9.58 9.61 -7.56
N LEU A 201 8.48 9.86 -8.28
CA LEU A 201 7.52 8.83 -8.68
C LEU A 201 8.18 7.75 -9.54
N SER A 202 9.03 8.14 -10.49
CA SER A 202 9.76 7.20 -11.36
C SER A 202 10.68 6.29 -10.53
N ARG A 203 11.44 6.86 -9.58
CA ARG A 203 12.30 6.07 -8.67
C ARG A 203 11.50 5.10 -7.79
N ASN A 204 10.27 5.45 -7.44
CA ASN A 204 9.38 4.63 -6.63
C ASN A 204 8.46 3.72 -7.46
N LYS A 205 8.76 3.50 -8.75
CA LYS A 205 8.00 2.64 -9.68
C LYS A 205 6.55 3.07 -9.91
N MET A 206 6.22 4.34 -9.69
CA MET A 206 4.89 4.93 -9.87
C MET A 206 4.75 5.56 -11.26
N HIS A 207 4.97 4.78 -12.31
CA HIS A 207 5.07 5.26 -13.69
C HIS A 207 3.74 5.74 -14.27
N ARG A 208 2.62 5.11 -13.91
CA ARG A 208 1.28 5.54 -14.38
C ARG A 208 0.91 6.88 -13.78
N THR A 209 1.16 7.03 -12.47
CA THR A 209 0.94 8.28 -11.75
C THR A 209 1.83 9.40 -12.30
N ALA A 210 3.12 9.13 -12.53
CA ALA A 210 4.05 10.08 -13.11
C ALA A 210 3.59 10.54 -14.51
N LYS A 211 3.18 9.61 -15.39
CA LYS A 211 2.66 9.92 -16.70
C LYS A 211 1.41 10.80 -16.66
N ALA A 212 0.46 10.48 -15.77
CA ALA A 212 -0.76 11.26 -15.62
C ALA A 212 -0.47 12.70 -15.14
N LEU A 213 0.45 12.84 -14.17
CA LEU A 213 0.88 14.13 -13.67
C LEU A 213 1.56 14.98 -14.74
N SER A 214 2.45 14.39 -15.56
CA SER A 214 3.10 15.06 -16.69
C SER A 214 2.09 15.54 -17.73
N GLN A 215 1.08 14.73 -18.06
CA GLN A 215 0.05 15.10 -19.03
C GLN A 215 -0.84 16.23 -18.52
N ALA A 216 -1.21 16.24 -17.25
CA ALA A 216 -1.99 17.32 -16.63
C ALA A 216 -1.23 18.66 -16.68
N ASN A 217 0.08 18.63 -16.43
CA ASN A 217 0.93 19.83 -16.50
C ASN A 217 1.05 20.40 -17.92
N CYS A 218 1.14 19.53 -18.95
CA CYS A 218 1.22 19.96 -20.36
C CYS A 218 -0.10 20.52 -20.91
N SER A 219 -1.26 20.13 -20.35
CA SER A 219 -2.57 20.60 -20.82
C SER A 219 -3.00 21.95 -20.26
N GLY A 220 -2.17 22.63 -19.49
CA GLY A 220 -2.44 23.96 -18.96
C GLY A 220 -3.56 24.01 -17.92
N SER A 221 -4.06 22.87 -17.47
CA SER A 221 -4.94 22.77 -16.32
C SER A 221 -4.08 22.99 -15.07
N SER A 222 -4.06 24.23 -14.58
CA SER A 222 -3.29 24.60 -13.38
C SER A 222 -3.70 23.69 -12.24
N PRO A 223 -2.79 22.96 -11.61
CA PRO A 223 -3.09 22.13 -10.47
C PRO A 223 -3.02 22.94 -9.17
N LEU A 224 -3.87 23.95 -9.04
CA LEU A 224 -4.04 24.73 -7.81
C LEU A 224 -5.49 24.67 -7.35
#